data_5d4f81e8725dc21d29974cd06c729b58
#
_entry.id   5d4f81e8725dc21d29974cd06c729b58
#
_cell.length_a   1.000
_cell.length_b   1.000
_cell.length_c   1.000
_cell.angle_alpha   90.00
_cell.angle_beta   90.00
_cell.angle_gamma   90.00
#
_symmetry.space_group_name_H-M   'P 1'
#
loop_
_entity.id
_entity.type
_entity.pdbx_description
1 polymer ?
#
loop_
_entity_poly.entity_id
_entity_poly.type
_entity_poly.pdbx_seq_one_letter_code
_entity_poly.pdbx_strand_id
1 'polypeptide(L)'
;RNRTSASIVILGDTPYSNCCVDELAGKRWDIQAVVHFGNACLTKPVGNVEVFYVFGDVHCPSIENNTNSIVTRVKRHISDTSGSVLFFYDFRFMKSARLLYDHLKSNDVCVIFTEPALPNSTLIEDPTTDRHLGRIYHLKDKSESPKCLLYLGECDSSFYSILVSMKDAHDIAPIVIDPETGEVNLAAQSASKFLRKRYFLMEKAKSAKRIGILMGSLSISRYLDVVDRIKHLLKLAKIAYTTLVVGRLNEAKLMNVPDLDALVLIACPQASLYNNP
;
A
#
# COMPACT_ATOMS: atom_id res chain seq x y z
N ARG A 1 -8.05 -26.27 -22.64
CA ARG A 1 -7.39 -26.34 -23.95
C ARG A 1 -6.08 -25.58 -23.84
N ASN A 2 -4.95 -26.25 -24.06
CA ASN A 2 -3.62 -25.59 -24.04
C ASN A 2 -3.55 -24.56 -25.15
N ARG A 3 -3.54 -23.30 -24.76
CA ARG A 3 -3.39 -22.15 -25.68
C ARG A 3 -1.95 -21.64 -25.80
N THR A 4 -1.03 -22.29 -25.08
CA THR A 4 0.38 -21.91 -25.04
C THR A 4 1.26 -23.16 -24.98
N SER A 5 2.47 -23.06 -25.54
CA SER A 5 3.53 -24.08 -25.41
C SER A 5 4.47 -23.75 -24.24
N ALA A 6 4.19 -22.71 -23.45
CA ALA A 6 5.02 -22.30 -22.32
C ALA A 6 5.00 -23.36 -21.21
N SER A 7 6.14 -23.60 -20.58
CA SER A 7 6.24 -24.36 -19.34
C SER A 7 5.74 -23.51 -18.18
N ILE A 8 4.79 -24.02 -17.41
CA ILE A 8 4.17 -23.30 -16.30
C ILE A 8 4.65 -23.91 -14.98
N VAL A 9 5.16 -23.05 -14.09
CA VAL A 9 5.57 -23.41 -12.73
C VAL A 9 4.68 -22.65 -11.76
N ILE A 10 4.11 -23.34 -10.77
CA ILE A 10 3.32 -22.72 -9.71
C ILE A 10 4.18 -22.63 -8.45
N LEU A 11 4.35 -21.40 -7.94
CA LEU A 11 5.01 -21.18 -6.65
C LEU A 11 4.03 -21.51 -5.53
N GLY A 12 4.30 -22.57 -4.77
CA GLY A 12 3.43 -23.01 -3.68
C GLY A 12 3.60 -22.19 -2.40
N ASP A 13 4.76 -21.57 -2.19
CA ASP A 13 5.03 -20.65 -1.09
C ASP A 13 6.11 -19.62 -1.49
N THR A 14 6.14 -18.52 -0.77
CA THR A 14 7.12 -17.45 -0.92
C THR A 14 7.54 -16.92 0.45
N PRO A 15 8.83 -16.56 0.66
CA PRO A 15 9.27 -15.92 1.89
C PRO A 15 8.80 -14.47 2.03
N TYR A 16 8.17 -13.91 0.99
CA TYR A 16 7.70 -12.52 0.96
C TYR A 16 6.23 -12.40 1.36
N SER A 17 5.79 -11.16 1.55
CA SER A 17 4.37 -10.85 1.75
C SER A 17 3.56 -11.15 0.49
N ASN A 18 2.29 -11.50 0.65
CA ASN A 18 1.40 -11.87 -0.45
C ASN A 18 1.25 -10.80 -1.55
N CYS A 19 1.56 -9.53 -1.22
CA CYS A 19 1.51 -8.42 -2.18
C CYS A 19 2.81 -8.25 -2.99
N CYS A 20 3.88 -8.99 -2.67
CA CYS A 20 5.18 -8.86 -3.32
C CYS A 20 5.38 -9.96 -4.36
N VAL A 21 5.92 -9.60 -5.51
CA VAL A 21 6.34 -10.57 -6.52
C VAL A 21 7.65 -11.23 -6.09
N ASP A 22 7.72 -12.55 -6.14
CA ASP A 22 8.94 -13.29 -5.82
C ASP A 22 9.81 -13.50 -7.06
N GLU A 23 10.61 -12.48 -7.37
CA GLU A 23 11.54 -12.54 -8.50
C GLU A 23 12.77 -13.42 -8.25
N LEU A 24 13.15 -13.62 -6.98
CA LEU A 24 14.30 -14.47 -6.67
C LEU A 24 14.00 -15.93 -6.99
N ALA A 25 12.79 -16.38 -6.71
CA ALA A 25 12.33 -17.68 -7.18
C ALA A 25 12.29 -17.74 -8.71
N GLY A 26 11.81 -16.66 -9.36
CA GLY A 26 11.82 -16.53 -10.81
C GLY A 26 13.22 -16.70 -11.42
N LYS A 27 14.22 -16.02 -10.88
CA LYS A 27 15.62 -16.16 -11.34
C LYS A 27 16.18 -17.56 -11.16
N ARG A 28 15.83 -18.26 -10.07
CA ARG A 28 16.31 -19.62 -9.82
C ARG A 28 15.81 -20.63 -10.85
N TRP A 29 14.62 -20.39 -11.40
CA TRP A 29 13.97 -21.27 -12.38
C TRP A 29 14.08 -20.76 -13.82
N ASP A 30 14.86 -19.74 -14.08
CA ASP A 30 15.02 -19.08 -15.40
C ASP A 30 13.66 -18.71 -16.04
N ILE A 31 12.79 -18.13 -15.22
CA ILE A 31 11.44 -17.74 -15.64
C ILE A 31 11.49 -16.42 -16.41
N GLN A 32 10.85 -16.36 -17.58
CA GLN A 32 10.78 -15.16 -18.42
C GLN A 32 9.67 -14.22 -17.97
N ALA A 33 8.57 -14.76 -17.40
CA ALA A 33 7.44 -13.97 -16.96
C ALA A 33 6.80 -14.52 -15.68
N VAL A 34 6.28 -13.65 -14.85
CA VAL A 34 5.53 -13.99 -13.64
C VAL A 34 4.09 -13.51 -13.78
N VAL A 35 3.10 -14.38 -13.53
CA VAL A 35 1.71 -13.97 -13.37
C VAL A 35 1.41 -13.91 -11.88
N HIS A 36 1.19 -12.70 -11.37
CA HIS A 36 0.88 -12.47 -9.96
C HIS A 36 -0.64 -12.33 -9.77
N PHE A 37 -1.23 -13.24 -9.01
CA PHE A 37 -2.65 -13.24 -8.70
C PHE A 37 -2.92 -12.60 -7.34
N GLY A 38 -3.94 -11.75 -7.27
CA GLY A 38 -4.43 -11.14 -6.04
C GLY A 38 -3.88 -9.74 -5.77
N ASN A 39 -3.82 -9.37 -4.49
CA ASN A 39 -3.37 -8.02 -4.09
C ASN A 39 -1.88 -7.82 -4.41
N ALA A 40 -1.52 -6.64 -4.87
CA ALA A 40 -0.14 -6.28 -5.19
C ALA A 40 0.20 -4.87 -4.71
N CYS A 41 1.38 -4.71 -4.11
CA CYS A 41 1.89 -3.40 -3.72
C CYS A 41 2.44 -2.58 -4.90
N LEU A 42 2.58 -3.20 -6.08
CA LEU A 42 3.14 -2.61 -7.30
C LEU A 42 4.49 -1.90 -7.07
N THR A 43 5.22 -2.31 -6.05
CA THR A 43 6.61 -1.86 -5.84
C THR A 43 7.46 -2.36 -7.00
N LYS A 44 8.26 -1.45 -7.56
CA LYS A 44 9.11 -1.80 -8.72
C LYS A 44 10.02 -2.98 -8.38
N PRO A 45 9.97 -4.04 -9.18
CA PRO A 45 10.83 -5.20 -9.01
C PRO A 45 12.33 -4.86 -9.20
N VAL A 46 13.20 -5.70 -8.65
CA VAL A 46 14.68 -5.53 -8.76
C VAL A 46 15.21 -6.10 -10.07
N GLY A 47 14.55 -7.13 -10.59
CA GLY A 47 14.94 -7.85 -11.80
C GLY A 47 14.30 -7.35 -13.08
N ASN A 48 14.62 -8.04 -14.17
CA ASN A 48 14.08 -7.77 -15.51
C ASN A 48 12.99 -8.78 -15.91
N VAL A 49 12.41 -9.50 -14.93
CA VAL A 49 11.32 -10.44 -15.19
C VAL A 49 10.05 -9.66 -15.48
N GLU A 50 9.38 -9.99 -16.57
CA GLU A 50 8.10 -9.39 -16.91
C GLU A 50 7.03 -9.85 -15.93
N VAL A 51 6.23 -8.91 -15.39
CA VAL A 51 5.20 -9.23 -14.39
C VAL A 51 3.83 -8.83 -14.90
N PHE A 52 2.93 -9.81 -14.96
CA PHE A 52 1.52 -9.61 -15.26
C PHE A 52 0.70 -9.71 -13.99
N TYR A 53 -0.10 -8.66 -13.71
CA TYR A 53 -0.94 -8.62 -12.51
C TYR A 53 -2.38 -8.98 -12.83
N VAL A 54 -2.94 -9.89 -12.04
CA VAL A 54 -4.35 -10.33 -12.09
C VAL A 54 -4.96 -10.07 -10.71
N PHE A 55 -5.53 -8.90 -10.51
CA PHE A 55 -6.05 -8.49 -9.20
C PHE A 55 -7.31 -9.23 -8.75
N GLY A 56 -7.98 -9.91 -9.69
CA GLY A 56 -9.30 -10.47 -9.47
C GLY A 56 -10.40 -9.44 -9.75
N ASP A 57 -11.63 -9.88 -9.63
CA ASP A 57 -12.82 -9.08 -9.84
C ASP A 57 -13.89 -9.56 -8.85
N VAL A 58 -13.99 -8.89 -7.73
CA VAL A 58 -14.98 -9.22 -6.70
C VAL A 58 -16.23 -8.39 -6.97
N HIS A 59 -17.31 -9.11 -7.23
CA HIS A 59 -18.62 -8.48 -7.39
C HIS A 59 -19.15 -7.96 -6.06
N CYS A 60 -19.60 -6.71 -6.03
CA CYS A 60 -20.10 -6.02 -4.85
C CYS A 60 -21.56 -5.59 -5.05
N PRO A 61 -22.54 -6.49 -4.86
CA PRO A 61 -23.96 -6.16 -5.06
C PRO A 61 -24.44 -5.00 -4.17
N SER A 62 -23.89 -4.90 -2.96
CA SER A 62 -24.22 -3.81 -2.02
C SER A 62 -23.81 -2.45 -2.56
N ILE A 63 -22.72 -2.35 -3.29
CA ILE A 63 -22.28 -1.11 -3.93
C ILE A 63 -23.14 -0.80 -5.15
N GLU A 64 -23.33 -1.79 -6.03
CA GLU A 64 -24.03 -1.62 -7.31
C GLU A 64 -25.49 -1.25 -7.10
N ASN A 65 -26.18 -1.92 -6.15
CA ASN A 65 -27.60 -1.67 -5.88
C ASN A 65 -27.83 -0.37 -5.08
N ASN A 66 -26.84 0.13 -4.33
CA ASN A 66 -26.99 1.28 -3.43
C ASN A 66 -26.15 2.49 -3.82
N THR A 67 -25.63 2.54 -5.04
CA THR A 67 -24.70 3.58 -5.51
C THR A 67 -25.17 4.99 -5.19
N ASN A 68 -26.41 5.33 -5.46
CA ASN A 68 -26.97 6.68 -5.19
C ASN A 68 -27.01 7.00 -3.69
N SER A 69 -27.37 6.03 -2.84
CA SER A 69 -27.37 6.19 -1.39
C SER A 69 -25.95 6.41 -0.85
N ILE A 70 -24.97 5.64 -1.37
CA ILE A 70 -23.56 5.76 -1.01
C ILE A 70 -23.04 7.15 -1.42
N VAL A 71 -23.29 7.60 -2.64
CA VAL A 71 -22.90 8.93 -3.11
C VAL A 71 -23.48 10.03 -2.23
N THR A 72 -24.76 9.94 -1.85
CA THR A 72 -25.39 10.90 -0.95
C THR A 72 -24.73 10.96 0.43
N ARG A 73 -24.35 9.79 0.99
CA ARG A 73 -23.64 9.73 2.27
C ARG A 73 -22.22 10.30 2.15
N VAL A 74 -21.49 9.95 1.09
CA VAL A 74 -20.16 10.50 0.82
C VAL A 74 -20.23 12.03 0.70
N LYS A 75 -21.19 12.57 -0.06
CA LYS A 75 -21.39 14.03 -0.19
C LYS A 75 -21.63 14.70 1.15
N ARG A 76 -22.39 14.09 2.05
CA ARG A 76 -22.64 14.63 3.39
C ARG A 76 -21.35 14.75 4.21
N HIS A 77 -20.44 13.80 4.09
CA HIS A 77 -19.16 13.84 4.81
C HIS A 77 -18.15 14.80 4.17
N ILE A 78 -18.31 15.13 2.88
CA ILE A 78 -17.41 16.02 2.15
C ILE A 78 -17.90 17.48 2.22
N SER A 79 -19.19 17.73 2.47
CA SER A 79 -19.79 19.08 2.42
C SER A 79 -19.08 20.11 3.31
N ASP A 80 -18.45 19.67 4.38
CA ASP A 80 -17.66 20.52 5.29
C ASP A 80 -16.19 20.70 4.85
N THR A 81 -15.78 20.03 3.76
CA THR A 81 -14.39 20.00 3.30
C THR A 81 -14.29 20.67 1.94
N SER A 82 -13.83 21.92 1.89
CA SER A 82 -13.51 22.60 0.63
C SER A 82 -12.23 21.98 0.03
N GLY A 83 -12.36 21.14 -0.99
CA GLY A 83 -11.20 20.56 -1.67
C GLY A 83 -11.54 19.32 -2.51
N SER A 84 -10.54 18.80 -3.20
CA SER A 84 -10.66 17.58 -3.97
C SER A 84 -10.62 16.34 -3.08
N VAL A 85 -11.30 15.29 -3.54
CA VAL A 85 -11.36 13.97 -2.90
C VAL A 85 -10.46 13.02 -3.67
N LEU A 86 -9.48 12.45 -3.00
CA LEU A 86 -8.61 11.45 -3.59
C LEU A 86 -9.21 10.06 -3.34
N PHE A 87 -9.57 9.36 -4.42
CA PHE A 87 -10.27 8.09 -4.34
C PHE A 87 -9.34 6.91 -4.58
N PHE A 88 -9.04 6.18 -3.52
CA PHE A 88 -8.34 4.90 -3.53
C PHE A 88 -9.32 3.74 -3.31
N TYR A 89 -8.91 2.55 -3.70
CA TYR A 89 -9.70 1.32 -3.53
C TYR A 89 -8.78 0.10 -3.48
N ASP A 90 -9.23 -0.99 -2.89
CA ASP A 90 -8.57 -2.28 -3.07
C ASP A 90 -8.76 -2.72 -4.53
N PHE A 91 -7.70 -3.19 -5.17
CA PHE A 91 -7.72 -3.54 -6.59
C PHE A 91 -8.78 -4.58 -6.95
N ARG A 92 -9.17 -5.43 -6.00
CA ARG A 92 -10.25 -6.42 -6.16
C ARG A 92 -11.60 -5.77 -6.50
N PHE A 93 -11.81 -4.52 -6.10
CA PHE A 93 -13.06 -3.78 -6.25
C PHE A 93 -12.99 -2.70 -7.34
N MET A 94 -12.06 -2.83 -8.28
CA MET A 94 -11.80 -1.80 -9.30
C MET A 94 -13.05 -1.45 -10.12
N LYS A 95 -13.89 -2.44 -10.50
CA LYS A 95 -15.11 -2.18 -11.24
C LYS A 95 -16.12 -1.37 -10.43
N SER A 96 -16.36 -1.78 -9.19
CA SER A 96 -17.27 -1.06 -8.29
C SER A 96 -16.75 0.35 -7.95
N ALA A 97 -15.43 0.50 -7.81
CA ALA A 97 -14.80 1.81 -7.63
C ALA A 97 -15.00 2.72 -8.85
N ARG A 98 -14.87 2.19 -10.06
CA ARG A 98 -15.12 2.96 -11.30
C ARG A 98 -16.59 3.40 -11.38
N LEU A 99 -17.53 2.52 -11.08
CA LEU A 99 -18.94 2.84 -11.02
C LEU A 99 -19.23 3.98 -10.03
N LEU A 100 -18.70 3.89 -8.81
CA LEU A 100 -18.84 4.94 -7.80
C LEU A 100 -18.20 6.26 -8.25
N TYR A 101 -17.05 6.21 -8.88
CA TYR A 101 -16.37 7.39 -9.41
C TYR A 101 -17.25 8.13 -10.44
N ASP A 102 -17.82 7.40 -11.41
CA ASP A 102 -18.66 7.97 -12.45
C ASP A 102 -19.92 8.63 -11.84
N HIS A 103 -20.52 7.99 -10.84
CA HIS A 103 -21.65 8.55 -10.10
C HIS A 103 -21.28 9.76 -9.23
N LEU A 104 -20.12 9.75 -8.55
CA LEU A 104 -19.65 10.91 -7.80
C LEU A 104 -19.41 12.10 -8.72
N LYS A 105 -18.76 11.87 -9.87
CA LYS A 105 -18.48 12.89 -10.87
C LYS A 105 -19.77 13.49 -11.47
N SER A 106 -20.75 12.64 -11.79
CA SER A 106 -22.07 13.10 -12.31
C SER A 106 -22.89 13.86 -11.26
N ASN A 107 -22.51 13.78 -9.99
CA ASN A 107 -23.09 14.52 -8.88
C ASN A 107 -22.22 15.72 -8.41
N ASP A 108 -21.37 16.26 -9.29
CA ASP A 108 -20.55 17.45 -9.09
C ASP A 108 -19.53 17.34 -7.93
N VAL A 109 -19.10 16.13 -7.57
CA VAL A 109 -18.02 15.94 -6.63
C VAL A 109 -16.67 16.00 -7.34
N CYS A 110 -15.77 16.86 -6.87
CA CYS A 110 -14.41 16.93 -7.40
C CYS A 110 -13.60 15.73 -6.91
N VAL A 111 -13.61 14.63 -7.66
CA VAL A 111 -12.93 13.38 -7.32
C VAL A 111 -11.75 13.14 -8.23
N ILE A 112 -10.61 12.84 -7.63
CA ILE A 112 -9.39 12.39 -8.28
C ILE A 112 -9.33 10.87 -8.15
N PHE A 113 -9.51 10.17 -9.26
CA PHE A 113 -9.48 8.71 -9.28
C PHE A 113 -8.05 8.20 -9.41
N THR A 114 -7.72 7.16 -8.65
CA THR A 114 -6.40 6.54 -8.71
C THR A 114 -6.44 5.27 -9.55
N GLU A 115 -5.42 5.05 -10.38
CA GLU A 115 -5.27 3.86 -11.21
C GLU A 115 -4.02 3.06 -10.84
N PRO A 116 -3.97 1.73 -11.10
CA PRO A 116 -2.78 0.95 -10.84
C PRO A 116 -1.64 1.39 -11.77
N ALA A 117 -0.45 1.62 -11.21
CA ALA A 117 0.76 1.97 -11.96
C ALA A 117 1.36 0.71 -12.62
N LEU A 118 0.68 0.16 -13.61
CA LEU A 118 1.17 -1.01 -14.35
C LEU A 118 2.37 -0.64 -15.23
N PRO A 119 3.32 -1.56 -15.48
CA PRO A 119 4.52 -1.29 -16.27
C PRO A 119 4.23 -0.74 -17.67
N ASN A 120 3.13 -1.14 -18.28
CA ASN A 120 2.72 -0.75 -19.64
C ASN A 120 1.69 0.40 -19.66
N SER A 121 1.50 1.10 -18.53
CA SER A 121 0.58 2.24 -18.49
C SER A 121 1.19 3.45 -19.20
N THR A 122 0.51 3.97 -20.21
CA THR A 122 0.90 5.20 -20.94
C THR A 122 0.85 6.45 -20.06
N LEU A 123 0.11 6.40 -18.95
CA LEU A 123 -0.01 7.48 -17.98
C LEU A 123 1.27 7.72 -17.15
N ILE A 124 2.26 6.82 -17.26
CA ILE A 124 3.48 6.88 -16.47
C ILE A 124 4.41 8.03 -16.89
N GLU A 125 4.35 8.44 -18.13
CA GLU A 125 5.25 9.45 -18.73
C GLU A 125 4.70 10.88 -18.69
N ASP A 126 3.45 11.07 -18.25
CA ASP A 126 2.84 12.39 -18.16
C ASP A 126 3.38 13.17 -16.94
N PRO A 127 3.95 14.37 -17.13
CA PRO A 127 4.50 15.19 -16.05
C PRO A 127 3.45 15.72 -15.04
N THR A 128 2.16 15.67 -15.39
CA THR A 128 1.05 16.02 -14.49
C THR A 128 0.60 14.85 -13.62
N THR A 129 1.17 13.67 -13.84
CA THR A 129 0.84 12.45 -13.11
C THR A 129 1.66 12.34 -11.84
N ASP A 130 1.00 12.21 -10.71
CA ASP A 130 1.62 11.83 -9.45
C ASP A 130 1.57 10.32 -9.23
N ARG A 131 2.61 9.80 -8.59
CA ARG A 131 2.74 8.38 -8.23
C ARG A 131 2.75 8.21 -6.73
N HIS A 132 1.90 7.34 -6.26
CA HIS A 132 1.80 7.06 -4.84
C HIS A 132 1.51 5.59 -4.57
N LEU A 133 2.42 4.88 -3.92
CA LEU A 133 2.26 3.48 -3.53
C LEU A 133 1.76 2.56 -4.66
N GLY A 134 2.38 2.63 -5.82
CA GLY A 134 1.97 1.82 -6.98
C GLY A 134 0.67 2.28 -7.64
N ARG A 135 0.21 3.48 -7.33
CA ARG A 135 -0.94 4.13 -7.96
C ARG A 135 -0.53 5.38 -8.69
N ILE A 136 -1.26 5.71 -9.74
CA ILE A 136 -1.11 6.93 -10.52
C ILE A 136 -2.42 7.71 -10.50
N TYR A 137 -2.32 9.03 -10.47
CA TYR A 137 -3.46 9.94 -10.53
C TYR A 137 -3.00 11.31 -11.04
N HIS A 138 -3.94 12.09 -11.58
CA HIS A 138 -3.68 13.42 -12.11
C HIS A 138 -4.20 14.48 -11.15
N LEU A 139 -3.32 15.37 -10.71
CA LEU A 139 -3.69 16.61 -10.02
C LEU A 139 -3.84 17.72 -11.07
N LYS A 140 -4.91 18.52 -10.98
CA LYS A 140 -5.11 19.68 -11.85
C LYS A 140 -4.01 20.72 -11.64
N ASP A 141 -3.57 20.87 -10.40
CA ASP A 141 -2.47 21.72 -10.00
C ASP A 141 -1.63 20.98 -8.94
N LYS A 142 -0.29 21.02 -9.07
CA LYS A 142 0.63 20.41 -8.09
C LYS A 142 0.59 21.08 -6.71
N SER A 143 0.03 22.26 -6.62
CA SER A 143 -0.24 22.95 -5.35
C SER A 143 -1.52 22.47 -4.65
N GLU A 144 -2.36 21.71 -5.35
CA GLU A 144 -3.61 21.19 -4.81
C GLU A 144 -3.33 20.02 -3.85
N SER A 145 -3.61 20.24 -2.56
CA SER A 145 -3.55 19.17 -1.55
C SER A 145 -4.96 18.63 -1.33
N PRO A 146 -5.22 17.33 -1.64
CA PRO A 146 -6.51 16.71 -1.37
C PRO A 146 -6.85 16.78 0.12
N LYS A 147 -8.06 17.22 0.45
CA LYS A 147 -8.54 17.36 1.84
C LYS A 147 -9.26 16.12 2.35
N CYS A 148 -9.67 15.24 1.46
CA CYS A 148 -10.40 14.02 1.80
C CYS A 148 -9.80 12.82 1.09
N LEU A 149 -9.65 11.73 1.83
CA LEU A 149 -9.32 10.40 1.31
C LEU A 149 -10.58 9.55 1.30
N LEU A 150 -11.05 9.16 0.13
CA LEU A 150 -12.10 8.15 -0.04
C LEU A 150 -11.46 6.80 -0.33
N TYR A 151 -11.84 5.78 0.40
CA TYR A 151 -11.32 4.42 0.22
C TYR A 151 -12.44 3.40 0.13
N LEU A 152 -12.45 2.61 -0.95
CA LEU A 152 -13.34 1.45 -1.08
C LEU A 152 -12.55 0.19 -0.71
N GLY A 153 -12.86 -0.40 0.43
CA GLY A 153 -12.17 -1.56 0.98
C GLY A 153 -12.20 -1.61 2.49
N GLU A 154 -11.46 -2.54 3.07
CA GLU A 154 -11.31 -2.69 4.51
C GLU A 154 -10.22 -1.77 5.08
N CYS A 155 -10.32 -1.41 6.37
CA CYS A 155 -9.26 -0.68 7.09
C CYS A 155 -8.08 -1.60 7.41
N ASP A 156 -7.42 -2.11 6.39
CA ASP A 156 -6.29 -3.03 6.48
C ASP A 156 -4.92 -2.34 6.30
N SER A 157 -3.87 -3.11 6.11
CA SER A 157 -2.51 -2.60 5.87
C SER A 157 -2.41 -1.75 4.61
N SER A 158 -3.23 -2.00 3.58
CA SER A 158 -3.24 -1.21 2.34
C SER A 158 -3.79 0.19 2.60
N PHE A 159 -4.93 0.28 3.30
CA PHE A 159 -5.51 1.56 3.72
C PHE A 159 -4.54 2.38 4.57
N TYR A 160 -3.97 1.78 5.61
CA TYR A 160 -3.03 2.48 6.49
C TYR A 160 -1.73 2.87 5.80
N SER A 161 -1.25 2.10 4.82
CA SER A 161 -0.08 2.46 4.00
C SER A 161 -0.33 3.73 3.21
N ILE A 162 -1.50 3.82 2.57
CA ILE A 162 -1.93 5.00 1.83
C ILE A 162 -1.99 6.21 2.78
N LEU A 163 -2.65 6.06 3.91
CA LEU A 163 -2.81 7.14 4.89
C LEU A 163 -1.46 7.69 5.39
N VAL A 164 -0.55 6.80 5.83
CA VAL A 164 0.77 7.21 6.40
C VAL A 164 1.66 7.88 5.36
N SER A 165 1.52 7.52 4.11
CA SER A 165 2.38 8.03 3.04
C SER A 165 1.93 9.39 2.50
N MET A 166 0.75 9.87 2.88
CA MET A 166 0.29 11.21 2.52
C MET A 166 1.01 12.28 3.36
N LYS A 167 1.43 13.38 2.72
CA LYS A 167 2.21 14.44 3.37
C LYS A 167 1.50 15.04 4.58
N ASP A 168 0.19 15.25 4.48
CA ASP A 168 -0.62 15.90 5.50
C ASP A 168 -1.66 14.94 6.09
N ALA A 169 -1.21 13.72 6.43
CA ALA A 169 -2.09 12.64 6.89
C ALA A 169 -2.96 13.01 8.11
N HIS A 170 -2.54 14.02 8.90
CA HIS A 170 -3.30 14.51 10.05
C HIS A 170 -4.48 15.41 9.67
N ASP A 171 -4.38 16.09 8.53
CA ASP A 171 -5.40 17.05 8.06
C ASP A 171 -6.38 16.43 7.07
N ILE A 172 -6.15 15.16 6.70
CA ILE A 172 -6.99 14.44 5.76
C ILE A 172 -8.11 13.72 6.51
N ALA A 173 -9.36 13.95 6.09
CA ALA A 173 -10.52 13.22 6.58
C ALA A 173 -10.68 11.89 5.80
N PRO A 174 -10.34 10.72 6.39
CA PRO A 174 -10.50 9.44 5.70
C PRO A 174 -11.95 8.97 5.80
N ILE A 175 -12.56 8.71 4.64
CA ILE A 175 -13.88 8.10 4.48
C ILE A 175 -13.67 6.70 3.91
N VAL A 176 -14.25 5.70 4.53
CA VAL A 176 -14.14 4.30 4.07
C VAL A 176 -15.53 3.80 3.70
N ILE A 177 -15.61 3.18 2.53
CA ILE A 177 -16.80 2.47 2.05
C ILE A 177 -16.53 0.98 2.21
N ASP A 178 -17.35 0.32 3.01
CA ASP A 178 -17.31 -1.12 3.20
C ASP A 178 -17.86 -1.82 1.93
N PRO A 179 -17.07 -2.70 1.29
CA PRO A 179 -17.50 -3.35 0.04
C PRO A 179 -18.62 -4.38 0.22
N GLU A 180 -18.76 -4.96 1.42
CA GLU A 180 -19.78 -5.99 1.68
C GLU A 180 -21.14 -5.36 2.01
N THR A 181 -21.15 -4.30 2.82
CA THR A 181 -22.38 -3.68 3.31
C THR A 181 -22.77 -2.42 2.53
N GLY A 182 -21.83 -1.76 1.86
CA GLY A 182 -22.02 -0.44 1.26
C GLY A 182 -22.12 0.68 2.30
N GLU A 183 -21.74 0.43 3.56
CA GLU A 183 -21.71 1.47 4.57
C GLU A 183 -20.59 2.47 4.35
N VAL A 184 -20.88 3.74 4.60
CA VAL A 184 -19.93 4.85 4.49
C VAL A 184 -19.60 5.35 5.88
N ASN A 185 -18.36 5.19 6.30
CA ASN A 185 -17.90 5.46 7.64
C ASN A 185 -16.71 6.43 7.64
N LEU A 186 -16.71 7.35 8.62
CA LEU A 186 -15.53 8.17 8.90
C LEU A 186 -14.49 7.33 9.66
N ALA A 187 -13.34 7.11 9.05
CA ALA A 187 -12.25 6.36 9.67
C ALA A 187 -11.27 7.23 10.48
N ALA A 188 -11.63 8.47 10.81
CA ALA A 188 -10.77 9.41 11.53
C ALA A 188 -10.28 8.88 12.89
N GLN A 189 -11.14 8.19 13.64
CA GLN A 189 -10.77 7.61 14.93
C GLN A 189 -9.77 6.47 14.78
N SER A 190 -10.01 5.54 13.85
CA SER A 190 -9.11 4.42 13.54
C SER A 190 -7.77 4.91 13.03
N ALA A 191 -7.79 5.88 12.11
CA ALA A 191 -6.62 6.54 11.57
C ALA A 191 -5.78 7.22 12.67
N SER A 192 -6.42 8.01 13.54
CA SER A 192 -5.75 8.68 14.66
C SER A 192 -5.15 7.69 15.66
N LYS A 193 -5.83 6.60 15.95
CA LYS A 193 -5.31 5.54 16.83
C LYS A 193 -4.09 4.88 16.22
N PHE A 194 -4.14 4.58 14.92
CA PHE A 194 -3.01 3.99 14.19
C PHE A 194 -1.80 4.94 14.16
N LEU A 195 -1.99 6.20 13.81
CA LEU A 195 -0.92 7.21 13.76
C LEU A 195 -0.29 7.42 15.14
N ARG A 196 -1.09 7.53 16.21
CA ARG A 196 -0.59 7.64 17.60
C ARG A 196 0.28 6.45 18.00
N LYS A 197 -0.14 5.22 17.64
CA LYS A 197 0.68 4.01 17.87
C LYS A 197 2.05 4.14 17.16
N ARG A 198 2.08 4.64 15.92
CA ARG A 198 3.33 4.83 15.15
C ARG A 198 4.24 5.88 15.80
N TYR A 199 3.68 7.02 16.20
CA TYR A 199 4.45 8.04 16.93
C TYR A 199 5.02 7.52 18.24
N PHE A 200 4.23 6.79 19.01
CA PHE A 200 4.71 6.14 20.24
C PHE A 200 5.89 5.20 19.96
N LEU A 201 5.81 4.37 18.93
CA LEU A 201 6.91 3.50 18.54
C LEU A 201 8.16 4.27 18.09
N MET A 202 7.99 5.38 17.36
CA MET A 202 9.09 6.27 16.99
C MET A 202 9.77 6.88 18.21
N GLU A 203 9.01 7.39 19.18
CA GLU A 203 9.56 7.94 20.41
C GLU A 203 10.28 6.87 21.23
N LYS A 204 9.73 5.66 21.31
CA LYS A 204 10.39 4.51 21.95
C LYS A 204 11.71 4.17 21.26
N ALA A 205 11.76 4.19 19.93
CA ALA A 205 12.98 3.92 19.17
C ALA A 205 14.07 4.98 19.39
N LYS A 206 13.72 6.25 19.67
CA LYS A 206 14.70 7.29 20.00
C LYS A 206 15.48 7.03 21.28
N SER A 207 14.91 6.31 22.24
CA SER A 207 15.55 5.94 23.50
C SER A 207 16.34 4.63 23.42
N ALA A 208 16.30 3.94 22.29
CA ALA A 208 16.95 2.65 22.09
C ALA A 208 18.49 2.81 22.05
N LYS A 209 19.20 1.92 22.73
CA LYS A 209 20.66 1.84 22.71
C LYS A 209 21.17 0.82 21.70
N ARG A 210 20.36 -0.20 21.40
CA ARG A 210 20.65 -1.27 20.44
C ARG A 210 19.48 -1.47 19.50
N ILE A 211 19.71 -1.30 18.20
CA ILE A 211 18.68 -1.39 17.17
C ILE A 211 18.96 -2.55 16.22
N GLY A 212 17.95 -3.39 15.97
CA GLY A 212 17.96 -4.37 14.91
C GLY A 212 17.43 -3.80 13.60
N ILE A 213 18.19 -3.92 12.52
CA ILE A 213 17.72 -3.59 11.15
C ILE A 213 17.24 -4.88 10.53
N LEU A 214 15.92 -5.04 10.40
CA LEU A 214 15.30 -6.23 9.82
C LEU A 214 15.04 -6.02 8.33
N MET A 215 15.61 -6.87 7.48
CA MET A 215 15.30 -6.92 6.06
C MET A 215 14.23 -7.98 5.82
N GLY A 216 12.99 -7.54 5.66
CA GLY A 216 11.81 -8.41 5.45
C GLY A 216 11.50 -8.68 3.99
N SER A 217 12.11 -7.96 3.04
CA SER A 217 11.96 -8.22 1.61
C SER A 217 13.22 -7.82 0.86
N LEU A 218 13.71 -8.70 0.03
CA LEU A 218 14.85 -8.47 -0.86
C LEU A 218 14.43 -8.10 -2.30
N SER A 219 13.12 -8.17 -2.58
CA SER A 219 12.55 -7.85 -3.90
C SER A 219 12.26 -6.36 -4.11
N ILE A 220 12.70 -5.50 -3.19
CA ILE A 220 12.50 -4.05 -3.31
C ILE A 220 13.73 -3.43 -3.95
N SER A 221 13.54 -2.68 -5.02
CA SER A 221 14.64 -1.93 -5.62
C SER A 221 15.24 -0.96 -4.60
N ARG A 222 16.58 -0.87 -4.58
CA ARG A 222 17.34 0.04 -3.71
C ARG A 222 17.16 -0.19 -2.19
N TYR A 223 16.77 -1.40 -1.75
CA TYR A 223 16.69 -1.68 -0.32
C TYR A 223 18.05 -1.54 0.39
N LEU A 224 19.15 -1.82 -0.30
CA LEU A 224 20.50 -1.63 0.25
C LEU A 224 20.80 -0.16 0.54
N ASP A 225 20.39 0.76 -0.31
CA ASP A 225 20.56 2.21 -0.07
C ASP A 225 19.85 2.64 1.22
N VAL A 226 18.66 2.09 1.47
CA VAL A 226 17.89 2.36 2.70
C VAL A 226 18.60 1.79 3.92
N VAL A 227 19.11 0.55 3.83
CA VAL A 227 19.90 -0.08 4.88
C VAL A 227 21.13 0.76 5.22
N ASP A 228 21.90 1.16 4.21
CA ASP A 228 23.13 1.91 4.39
C ASP A 228 22.85 3.33 4.94
N ARG A 229 21.75 3.95 4.54
CA ARG A 229 21.29 5.20 5.13
C ARG A 229 20.98 5.06 6.62
N ILE A 230 20.25 4.01 7.00
CA ILE A 230 19.92 3.76 8.42
C ILE A 230 21.19 3.47 9.21
N LYS A 231 22.09 2.62 8.70
CA LYS A 231 23.38 2.36 9.35
C LYS A 231 24.20 3.64 9.57
N HIS A 232 24.23 4.52 8.56
CA HIS A 232 24.91 5.80 8.65
C HIS A 232 24.32 6.68 9.77
N LEU A 233 22.99 6.79 9.84
CA LEU A 233 22.31 7.57 10.88
C LEU A 233 22.57 7.00 12.27
N LEU A 234 22.52 5.67 12.45
CA LEU A 234 22.80 5.01 13.73
C LEU A 234 24.25 5.20 14.17
N LYS A 235 25.21 5.16 13.24
CA LYS A 235 26.63 5.49 13.53
C LYS A 235 26.79 6.93 14.02
N LEU A 236 26.17 7.90 13.36
CA LEU A 236 26.18 9.30 13.79
C LEU A 236 25.58 9.49 15.19
N ALA A 237 24.49 8.76 15.48
CA ALA A 237 23.85 8.79 16.79
C ALA A 237 24.58 7.95 17.85
N LYS A 238 25.67 7.25 17.49
CA LYS A 238 26.43 6.33 18.38
C LYS A 238 25.56 5.20 18.96
N ILE A 239 24.57 4.74 18.21
CA ILE A 239 23.68 3.63 18.58
C ILE A 239 24.23 2.33 18.00
N ALA A 240 24.35 1.30 18.84
CA ALA A 240 24.75 -0.03 18.38
C ALA A 240 23.64 -0.66 17.51
N TYR A 241 24.02 -1.35 16.44
CA TYR A 241 23.04 -1.99 15.58
C TYR A 241 23.49 -3.36 15.07
N THR A 242 22.50 -4.20 14.77
CA THR A 242 22.70 -5.50 14.11
C THR A 242 21.78 -5.57 12.89
N THR A 243 22.28 -6.07 11.77
CA THR A 243 21.49 -6.27 10.55
C THR A 243 21.06 -7.74 10.46
N LEU A 244 19.78 -7.97 10.30
CA LEU A 244 19.15 -9.29 10.24
C LEU A 244 18.38 -9.45 8.94
N VAL A 245 18.64 -10.52 8.21
CA VAL A 245 17.85 -10.90 7.02
C VAL A 245 16.84 -11.93 7.48
N VAL A 246 15.57 -11.57 7.42
CA VAL A 246 14.47 -12.44 7.83
C VAL A 246 13.47 -12.49 6.66
N GLY A 247 13.12 -13.68 6.24
CA GLY A 247 12.00 -13.83 5.30
C GLY A 247 10.68 -13.42 5.96
N ARG A 248 9.66 -14.26 5.87
CA ARG A 248 8.37 -13.98 6.53
C ARG A 248 8.56 -13.81 8.04
N LEU A 249 8.15 -12.64 8.56
CA LEU A 249 8.21 -12.30 9.98
C LEU A 249 7.17 -13.11 10.76
N ASN A 250 7.56 -13.59 11.93
CA ASN A 250 6.68 -14.13 12.96
C ASN A 250 7.28 -13.88 14.34
N GLU A 251 6.46 -13.98 15.39
CA GLU A 251 6.86 -13.72 16.78
C GLU A 251 8.03 -14.61 17.21
N ALA A 252 7.99 -15.91 16.89
CA ALA A 252 9.04 -16.84 17.28
C ALA A 252 10.43 -16.45 16.75
N LYS A 253 10.50 -15.95 15.51
CA LYS A 253 11.75 -15.44 14.95
C LYS A 253 12.24 -14.16 15.65
N LEU A 254 11.32 -13.27 16.02
CA LEU A 254 11.65 -12.04 16.73
C LEU A 254 12.12 -12.31 18.16
N MET A 255 11.53 -13.29 18.84
CA MET A 255 11.93 -13.72 20.18
C MET A 255 13.33 -14.36 20.21
N ASN A 256 13.81 -14.91 19.09
CA ASN A 256 15.16 -15.47 18.99
C ASN A 256 16.27 -14.39 18.84
N VAL A 257 15.91 -13.13 18.84
CA VAL A 257 16.86 -12.01 18.78
C VAL A 257 16.81 -11.23 20.09
N PRO A 258 17.42 -11.79 21.16
CA PRO A 258 17.47 -11.11 22.45
C PRO A 258 18.36 -9.86 22.36
N ASP A 259 18.24 -9.02 23.36
CA ASP A 259 19.11 -7.85 23.55
C ASP A 259 18.97 -6.70 22.54
N LEU A 260 17.88 -6.59 21.84
CA LEU A 260 17.55 -5.43 21.01
C LEU A 260 16.43 -4.61 21.66
N ASP A 261 16.65 -3.29 21.76
CA ASP A 261 15.66 -2.38 22.35
C ASP A 261 14.56 -2.00 21.35
N ALA A 262 14.91 -1.98 20.06
CA ALA A 262 13.98 -1.67 18.98
C ALA A 262 14.38 -2.37 17.68
N LEU A 263 13.37 -2.58 16.81
CA LEU A 263 13.52 -3.17 15.49
C LEU A 263 13.02 -2.19 14.41
N VAL A 264 13.84 -1.98 13.39
CA VAL A 264 13.47 -1.20 12.20
C VAL A 264 13.27 -2.18 11.05
N LEU A 265 12.03 -2.31 10.60
CA LEU A 265 11.68 -3.19 9.49
C LEU A 265 11.80 -2.48 8.15
N ILE A 266 12.59 -3.05 7.25
CA ILE A 266 12.71 -2.66 5.85
C ILE A 266 11.95 -3.69 5.02
N ALA A 267 10.83 -3.26 4.45
CA ALA A 267 9.94 -4.09 3.64
C ALA A 267 9.19 -3.20 2.62
N CYS A 268 8.36 -3.80 1.77
CA CYS A 268 7.48 -3.02 0.88
C CYS A 268 6.51 -2.17 1.71
N PRO A 269 5.90 -1.11 1.15
CA PRO A 269 5.02 -0.20 1.90
C PRO A 269 3.93 -0.89 2.70
N GLN A 270 3.30 -1.93 2.15
CA GLN A 270 2.26 -2.70 2.86
C GLN A 270 2.84 -3.59 3.97
N ALA A 271 3.92 -4.33 3.69
CA ALA A 271 4.53 -5.23 4.66
C ALA A 271 5.29 -4.51 5.78
N SER A 272 5.71 -3.24 5.55
CA SER A 272 6.39 -2.43 6.57
C SER A 272 5.47 -1.99 7.71
N LEU A 273 4.16 -2.08 7.52
CA LEU A 273 3.15 -1.79 8.54
C LEU A 273 2.78 -3.03 9.36
N TYR A 274 3.76 -3.87 9.63
CA TYR A 274 3.57 -5.03 10.48
C TYR A 274 2.95 -4.65 11.83
N ASN A 275 1.75 -5.14 12.10
CA ASN A 275 1.11 -5.01 13.40
C ASN A 275 1.57 -6.17 14.27
N ASN A 276 2.56 -5.89 15.12
CA ASN A 276 2.80 -6.75 16.25
C ASN A 276 1.79 -6.39 17.35
N PRO A 277 1.02 -7.34 17.92
CA PRO A 277 0.10 -7.10 19.02
C PRO A 277 0.83 -6.58 20.28
#